data_d1f4ed426f880e8e923b6525ba783b5d
#
_entry.id   d1f4ed426f880e8e923b6525ba783b5d
#
_cell.length_a   1.000
_cell.length_b   1.000
_cell.length_c   1.000
_cell.angle_alpha   90.00
_cell.angle_beta   90.00
_cell.angle_gamma   90.00
#
_symmetry.space_group_name_H-M   'P 1'
#
loop_
_entity.id
_entity.type
_entity.pdbx_description
1 polymer ?
#
loop_
_entity_poly.entity_id
_entity_poly.type
_entity_poly.pdbx_seq_one_letter_code
_entity_poly.pdbx_strand_id
1 'polypeptide(L)'
;YRPDENSANSSISYYLKGSLVCLLLDMAIRRHTGGGRSLDDVLRLLYERYPISGPGIPEEGAVLAAVEEVAGEADGAFRELFARYISGVDELDYADGLAVVGLEPRWSRRGPRAWLGLSLRRKGERTVVSAVRSDGPAYAAGVYPDNELLAIDGWRVDSERLNARLEERAPGSVARLTLFRGDALVEVPVTLAEAPADALALVPMADRSEAQVQAFKDWLGLS
;
A
#
# COMPACT_ATOMS: atom_id res chain seq x y z
N TYR A 1 4.64 4.49 18.53
CA TYR A 1 4.31 5.38 17.42
C TYR A 1 2.83 5.77 17.53
N ARG A 2 2.53 7.07 17.55
CA ARG A 2 1.15 7.58 17.49
C ARG A 2 0.98 8.27 16.14
N PRO A 3 0.09 7.78 15.26
CA PRO A 3 -0.23 8.48 14.02
C PRO A 3 -0.81 9.86 14.32
N ASP A 4 -0.41 10.85 13.54
CA ASP A 4 -0.95 12.20 13.53
C ASP A 4 -1.69 12.49 12.20
N GLU A 5 -2.18 13.72 12.04
CA GLU A 5 -2.91 14.15 10.85
C GLU A 5 -2.07 14.13 9.56
N ASN A 6 -0.74 14.12 9.68
CA ASN A 6 0.20 14.08 8.54
C ASN A 6 0.78 12.68 8.28
N SER A 7 0.48 11.71 9.12
CA SER A 7 1.05 10.36 9.01
C SER A 7 0.74 9.69 7.67
N ALA A 8 -0.40 10.00 7.06
CA ALA A 8 -0.76 9.52 5.72
C ALA A 8 0.18 10.02 4.62
N ASN A 9 0.89 11.14 4.84
CA ASN A 9 1.80 11.76 3.88
C ASN A 9 3.28 11.50 4.18
N SER A 10 3.61 11.07 5.39
CA SER A 10 4.99 11.01 5.88
C SER A 10 5.44 9.65 6.42
N SER A 11 4.52 8.72 6.62
CA SER A 11 4.87 7.43 7.24
C SER A 11 4.45 6.24 6.39
N ILE A 12 5.39 5.31 6.21
CA ILE A 12 5.13 3.97 5.70
C ILE A 12 5.36 3.01 6.87
N SER A 13 4.42 2.08 7.10
CA SER A 13 4.62 1.01 8.05
C SER A 13 5.71 0.07 7.54
N TYR A 14 6.87 0.06 8.19
CA TYR A 14 7.94 -0.88 7.85
C TYR A 14 7.53 -2.35 8.07
N TYR A 15 6.60 -2.62 8.96
CA TYR A 15 6.01 -3.96 9.10
C TYR A 15 5.23 -4.35 7.84
N LEU A 16 4.38 -3.46 7.32
CA LEU A 16 3.61 -3.73 6.13
C LEU A 16 4.51 -3.82 4.89
N LYS A 17 5.39 -2.84 4.67
CA LYS A 17 6.33 -2.90 3.54
C LYS A 17 7.23 -4.13 3.64
N GLY A 18 7.74 -4.43 4.83
CA GLY A 18 8.59 -5.59 5.08
C GLY A 18 7.90 -6.92 4.76
N SER A 19 6.64 -7.10 5.16
CA SER A 19 5.88 -8.31 4.83
C SER A 19 5.68 -8.50 3.33
N LEU A 20 5.44 -7.40 2.59
CA LEU A 20 5.31 -7.43 1.13
C LEU A 20 6.64 -7.70 0.42
N VAL A 21 7.74 -7.15 0.91
CA VAL A 21 9.10 -7.49 0.43
C VAL A 21 9.40 -8.96 0.67
N CYS A 22 9.06 -9.50 1.84
CA CYS A 22 9.22 -10.93 2.15
C CYS A 22 8.39 -11.81 1.20
N LEU A 23 7.15 -11.39 0.86
CA LEU A 23 6.35 -12.08 -0.14
C LEU A 23 7.06 -12.13 -1.50
N LEU A 24 7.55 -10.99 -2.00
CA LEU A 24 8.25 -10.94 -3.28
C LEU A 24 9.57 -11.73 -3.26
N LEU A 25 10.27 -11.71 -2.14
CA LEU A 25 11.47 -12.51 -1.95
C LEU A 25 11.17 -14.01 -1.97
N ASP A 26 10.10 -14.46 -1.31
CA ASP A 26 9.65 -15.87 -1.36
C ASP A 26 9.32 -16.29 -2.80
N MET A 27 8.60 -15.44 -3.54
CA MET A 27 8.30 -15.69 -4.95
C MET A 27 9.58 -15.77 -5.83
N ALA A 28 10.56 -14.90 -5.57
CA ALA A 28 11.83 -14.91 -6.28
C ALA A 28 12.64 -16.21 -5.99
N ILE A 29 12.70 -16.64 -4.74
CA ILE A 29 13.34 -17.90 -4.34
C ILE A 29 12.67 -19.08 -5.03
N ARG A 30 11.33 -19.17 -4.98
CA ARG A 30 10.56 -20.25 -5.64
C ARG A 30 10.78 -20.24 -7.13
N ARG A 31 10.82 -19.09 -7.78
CA ARG A 31 11.13 -18.96 -9.22
C ARG A 31 12.49 -19.57 -9.56
N HIS A 32 13.53 -19.16 -8.85
CA HIS A 32 14.91 -19.58 -9.13
C HIS A 32 15.17 -21.06 -8.81
N THR A 33 14.44 -21.62 -7.85
CA THR A 33 14.62 -23.01 -7.43
C THR A 33 13.57 -23.97 -8.00
N GLY A 34 12.72 -23.50 -8.91
CA GLY A 34 11.61 -24.30 -9.46
C GLY A 34 10.63 -24.79 -8.37
N GLY A 35 10.45 -24.01 -7.30
CA GLY A 35 9.61 -24.37 -6.16
C GLY A 35 10.31 -25.24 -5.11
N GLY A 36 11.56 -25.66 -5.33
CA GLY A 36 12.29 -26.54 -4.42
C GLY A 36 12.73 -25.89 -3.11
N ARG A 37 12.75 -24.56 -3.03
CA ARG A 37 13.09 -23.76 -1.84
C ARG A 37 12.14 -22.60 -1.65
N SER A 38 12.10 -22.06 -0.44
CA SER A 38 11.25 -20.96 -0.05
C SER A 38 11.95 -20.06 0.96
N LEU A 39 11.31 -18.96 1.33
CA LEU A 39 11.78 -18.08 2.40
C LEU A 39 11.87 -18.83 3.75
N ASP A 40 11.04 -19.85 3.97
CA ASP A 40 11.11 -20.69 5.18
C ASP A 40 12.46 -21.40 5.32
N ASP A 41 13.07 -21.81 4.20
CA ASP A 41 14.40 -22.45 4.22
C ASP A 41 15.47 -21.44 4.63
N VAL A 42 15.35 -20.19 4.18
CA VAL A 42 16.23 -19.08 4.58
C VAL A 42 16.09 -18.80 6.08
N LEU A 43 14.85 -18.76 6.58
CA LEU A 43 14.59 -18.53 8.00
C LEU A 43 15.13 -19.66 8.88
N ARG A 44 15.00 -20.93 8.45
CA ARG A 44 15.60 -22.07 9.15
C ARG A 44 17.12 -21.96 9.19
N LEU A 45 17.76 -21.65 8.06
CA LEU A 45 19.21 -21.47 7.99
C LEU A 45 19.69 -20.34 8.91
N LEU A 46 18.98 -19.20 8.92
CA LEU A 46 19.31 -18.08 9.81
C LEU A 46 19.13 -18.45 11.29
N TYR A 47 18.06 -19.19 11.63
CA TYR A 47 17.82 -19.65 13.00
C TYR A 47 18.90 -20.64 13.49
N GLU A 48 19.34 -21.56 12.63
CA GLU A 48 20.42 -22.51 12.93
C GLU A 48 21.77 -21.80 13.09
N ARG A 49 22.06 -20.84 12.23
CA ARG A 49 23.33 -20.08 12.22
C ARG A 49 23.43 -19.07 13.35
N TYR A 50 22.33 -18.45 13.71
CA TYR A 50 22.23 -17.39 14.71
C TYR A 50 21.22 -17.74 15.79
N PRO A 51 21.58 -18.63 16.72
CA PRO A 51 20.67 -19.06 17.78
C PRO A 51 20.30 -17.89 18.69
N ILE A 52 19.10 -17.95 19.29
CA ILE A 52 18.55 -16.89 20.17
C ILE A 52 19.49 -16.52 21.32
N SER A 53 20.29 -17.49 21.81
CA SER A 53 21.30 -17.28 22.86
C SER A 53 22.58 -16.58 22.38
N GLY A 54 22.68 -16.32 21.06
CA GLY A 54 23.86 -15.75 20.44
C GLY A 54 23.77 -14.21 20.29
N PRO A 55 24.72 -13.60 19.55
CA PRO A 55 24.78 -12.15 19.34
C PRO A 55 23.70 -11.59 18.42
N GLY A 56 22.81 -12.45 17.90
CA GLY A 56 21.80 -12.07 16.93
C GLY A 56 22.29 -12.17 15.47
N ILE A 57 21.39 -11.86 14.54
CA ILE A 57 21.69 -11.84 13.10
C ILE A 57 22.41 -10.51 12.79
N PRO A 58 23.59 -10.54 12.13
CA PRO A 58 24.24 -9.31 11.68
C PRO A 58 23.29 -8.49 10.79
N GLU A 59 23.25 -7.19 11.04
CA GLU A 59 22.33 -6.28 10.31
C GLU A 59 22.68 -6.19 8.82
N GLU A 60 23.98 -6.14 8.50
CA GLU A 60 24.45 -6.02 7.13
C GLU A 60 24.75 -7.38 6.49
N GLY A 61 24.12 -7.65 5.35
CA GLY A 61 24.47 -8.73 4.42
C GLY A 61 24.06 -10.14 4.83
N ALA A 62 23.77 -10.41 6.12
CA ALA A 62 23.50 -11.78 6.59
C ALA A 62 22.26 -12.42 5.94
N VAL A 63 21.19 -11.63 5.77
CA VAL A 63 19.96 -12.12 5.14
C VAL A 63 20.19 -12.40 3.67
N LEU A 64 20.83 -11.47 2.94
CA LEU A 64 21.15 -11.66 1.52
C LEU A 64 22.05 -12.89 1.32
N ALA A 65 23.09 -13.04 2.12
CA ALA A 65 23.98 -14.21 2.04
C ALA A 65 23.23 -15.53 2.29
N ALA A 66 22.30 -15.55 3.24
CA ALA A 66 21.47 -16.72 3.49
C ALA A 66 20.51 -17.03 2.32
N VAL A 67 19.96 -16.00 1.67
CA VAL A 67 19.13 -16.15 0.46
C VAL A 67 19.95 -16.74 -0.68
N GLU A 68 21.15 -16.19 -0.96
CA GLU A 68 22.05 -16.67 -2.02
C GLU A 68 22.54 -18.12 -1.74
N GLU A 69 22.73 -18.48 -0.49
CA GLU A 69 23.11 -19.85 -0.10
C GLU A 69 21.98 -20.85 -0.33
N VAL A 70 20.72 -20.47 -0.02
CA VAL A 70 19.55 -21.34 -0.16
C VAL A 70 19.09 -21.47 -1.60
N ALA A 71 19.08 -20.36 -2.33
CA ALA A 71 18.49 -20.28 -3.67
C ALA A 71 19.52 -20.29 -4.81
N GLY A 72 20.84 -20.18 -4.49
CA GLY A 72 21.89 -19.94 -5.48
C GLY A 72 22.06 -18.44 -5.77
N GLU A 73 23.15 -18.07 -6.43
CA GLU A 73 23.49 -16.65 -6.68
C GLU A 73 22.55 -15.96 -7.69
N ALA A 74 21.78 -16.72 -8.48
CA ALA A 74 20.76 -16.22 -9.41
C ALA A 74 21.20 -15.01 -10.26
N ASP A 75 22.43 -15.03 -10.75
CA ASP A 75 23.05 -13.96 -11.56
C ASP A 75 22.90 -12.55 -10.95
N GLY A 76 22.85 -12.44 -9.62
CA GLY A 76 22.71 -11.18 -8.91
C GLY A 76 21.28 -10.66 -8.74
N ALA A 77 20.25 -11.43 -9.15
CA ALA A 77 18.85 -10.99 -9.05
C ALA A 77 18.42 -10.69 -7.61
N PHE A 78 18.91 -11.42 -6.62
CA PHE A 78 18.63 -11.14 -5.21
C PHE A 78 19.30 -9.85 -4.74
N ARG A 79 20.52 -9.54 -5.18
CA ARG A 79 21.20 -8.27 -4.87
C ARG A 79 20.43 -7.09 -5.45
N GLU A 80 19.91 -7.23 -6.68
CA GLU A 80 19.07 -6.21 -7.29
C GLU A 80 17.77 -6.02 -6.50
N LEU A 81 17.08 -7.10 -6.09
CA LEU A 81 15.89 -7.02 -5.28
C LEU A 81 16.14 -6.28 -3.96
N PHE A 82 17.25 -6.60 -3.27
CA PHE A 82 17.64 -5.93 -2.04
C PHE A 82 17.97 -4.45 -2.27
N ALA A 83 18.70 -4.13 -3.33
CA ALA A 83 19.06 -2.75 -3.67
C ALA A 83 17.80 -1.91 -3.98
N ARG A 84 16.82 -2.46 -4.71
CA ARG A 84 15.58 -1.75 -5.09
C ARG A 84 14.61 -1.59 -3.93
N TYR A 85 14.35 -2.66 -3.18
CA TYR A 85 13.20 -2.73 -2.27
C TYR A 85 13.55 -2.61 -0.79
N ILE A 86 14.78 -2.91 -0.39
CA ILE A 86 15.23 -2.84 1.00
C ILE A 86 16.08 -1.61 1.25
N SER A 87 17.15 -1.41 0.45
CA SER A 87 18.02 -0.23 0.56
C SER A 87 17.53 0.97 -0.25
N GLY A 88 16.74 0.72 -1.29
CA GLY A 88 16.16 1.71 -2.18
C GLY A 88 14.72 2.07 -1.83
N VAL A 89 14.12 2.86 -2.72
CA VAL A 89 12.77 3.40 -2.58
C VAL A 89 11.84 3.02 -3.73
N ASP A 90 12.23 2.06 -4.55
CA ASP A 90 11.44 1.63 -5.69
C ASP A 90 10.08 1.08 -5.24
N GLU A 91 9.07 1.29 -6.09
CA GLU A 91 7.77 0.66 -5.93
C GLU A 91 7.87 -0.86 -6.12
N LEU A 92 7.11 -1.60 -5.32
CA LEU A 92 7.11 -3.06 -5.36
C LEU A 92 6.40 -3.59 -6.61
N ASP A 93 7.06 -4.40 -7.40
CA ASP A 93 6.47 -5.07 -8.57
C ASP A 93 5.74 -6.34 -8.15
N TYR A 94 4.47 -6.18 -7.83
CA TYR A 94 3.61 -7.31 -7.44
C TYR A 94 3.26 -8.22 -8.61
N ALA A 95 3.16 -7.68 -9.84
CA ALA A 95 2.71 -8.43 -10.99
C ALA A 95 3.73 -9.51 -11.35
N ASP A 96 5.01 -9.14 -11.47
CA ASP A 96 6.08 -10.08 -11.76
C ASP A 96 6.24 -11.15 -10.67
N GLY A 97 6.23 -10.73 -9.40
CA GLY A 97 6.35 -11.67 -8.27
C GLY A 97 5.21 -12.69 -8.23
N LEU A 98 3.97 -12.22 -8.30
CA LEU A 98 2.78 -13.08 -8.17
C LEU A 98 2.54 -13.97 -9.39
N ALA A 99 3.07 -13.62 -10.57
CA ALA A 99 3.00 -14.46 -11.76
C ALA A 99 3.65 -15.84 -11.55
N VAL A 100 4.61 -15.98 -10.64
CA VAL A 100 5.23 -17.27 -10.28
C VAL A 100 4.19 -18.30 -9.85
N VAL A 101 3.17 -17.87 -9.12
CA VAL A 101 2.06 -18.71 -8.63
C VAL A 101 0.77 -18.53 -9.45
N GLY A 102 0.87 -17.93 -10.63
CA GLY A 102 -0.26 -17.73 -11.54
C GLY A 102 -1.32 -16.77 -11.02
N LEU A 103 -0.92 -15.79 -10.21
CA LEU A 103 -1.78 -14.72 -9.73
C LEU A 103 -1.42 -13.39 -10.39
N GLU A 104 -2.42 -12.55 -10.57
CA GLU A 104 -2.25 -11.15 -10.98
C GLU A 104 -2.90 -10.19 -9.99
N PRO A 105 -2.28 -9.03 -9.72
CA PRO A 105 -2.90 -7.99 -8.91
C PRO A 105 -3.96 -7.26 -9.74
N ARG A 106 -5.18 -7.16 -9.21
CA ARG A 106 -6.26 -6.39 -9.82
C ARG A 106 -6.65 -5.24 -8.92
N TRP A 107 -6.31 -4.05 -9.35
CA TRP A 107 -6.64 -2.83 -8.65
C TRP A 107 -8.07 -2.38 -8.97
N SER A 108 -8.78 -1.93 -7.95
CA SER A 108 -10.13 -1.41 -8.06
C SER A 108 -10.34 -0.23 -7.12
N ARG A 109 -11.48 0.40 -7.24
CA ARG A 109 -11.90 1.52 -6.39
C ARG A 109 -13.19 1.16 -5.71
N ARG A 110 -13.30 1.42 -4.41
CA ARG A 110 -14.49 1.15 -3.61
C ARG A 110 -15.43 2.34 -3.48
N GLY A 111 -14.92 3.55 -3.66
CA GLY A 111 -15.66 4.79 -3.48
C GLY A 111 -15.95 5.53 -4.80
N PRO A 112 -16.41 6.76 -4.70
CA PRO A 112 -16.72 7.60 -5.85
C PRO A 112 -15.49 7.85 -6.75
N ARG A 113 -15.74 8.10 -8.05
CA ARG A 113 -14.65 8.45 -8.97
C ARG A 113 -14.08 9.83 -8.69
N ALA A 114 -14.96 10.79 -8.37
CA ALA A 114 -14.54 12.12 -8.00
C ALA A 114 -13.97 12.14 -6.58
N TRP A 115 -12.84 12.79 -6.40
CA TRP A 115 -12.06 12.71 -5.19
C TRP A 115 -11.54 14.07 -4.72
N LEU A 116 -11.56 14.27 -3.42
CA LEU A 116 -11.03 15.47 -2.75
C LEU A 116 -9.64 15.25 -2.14
N GLY A 117 -9.29 14.03 -1.79
CA GLY A 117 -8.03 13.74 -1.10
C GLY A 117 -8.04 14.15 0.38
N LEU A 118 -9.19 14.09 1.03
CA LEU A 118 -9.32 14.36 2.45
C LEU A 118 -10.10 13.27 3.18
N SER A 119 -9.88 13.18 4.48
CA SER A 119 -10.65 12.33 5.39
C SER A 119 -11.37 13.18 6.41
N LEU A 120 -12.56 12.74 6.81
CA LEU A 120 -13.36 13.42 7.82
C LEU A 120 -13.48 12.58 9.09
N ARG A 121 -13.60 13.28 10.23
CA ARG A 121 -13.97 12.68 11.51
C ARG A 121 -15.02 13.53 12.21
N ARG A 122 -15.81 12.90 13.04
CA ARG A 122 -16.73 13.61 13.95
C ARG A 122 -15.98 14.04 15.20
N LYS A 123 -16.14 15.32 15.60
CA LYS A 123 -15.60 15.90 16.84
C LYS A 123 -16.75 16.60 17.57
N GLY A 124 -17.41 15.87 18.47
CA GLY A 124 -18.70 16.32 19.04
C GLY A 124 -19.78 16.41 17.95
N GLU A 125 -20.37 17.57 17.81
CA GLU A 125 -21.39 17.85 16.78
C GLU A 125 -20.79 18.32 15.43
N ARG A 126 -19.46 18.49 15.36
CA ARG A 126 -18.78 19.04 14.19
C ARG A 126 -18.20 17.93 13.30
N THR A 127 -18.22 18.18 12.01
CA THR A 127 -17.50 17.36 11.02
C THR A 127 -16.21 18.06 10.67
N VAL A 128 -15.09 17.51 11.09
CA VAL A 128 -13.77 18.12 10.86
C VAL A 128 -12.91 17.28 9.93
N VAL A 129 -12.08 17.97 9.17
CA VAL A 129 -11.05 17.33 8.34
C VAL A 129 -10.03 16.68 9.28
N SER A 130 -9.85 15.37 9.18
CA SER A 130 -8.90 14.62 10.02
C SER A 130 -7.54 14.45 9.37
N ALA A 131 -7.49 14.38 8.04
CA ALA A 131 -6.26 14.30 7.27
C ALA A 131 -6.50 14.85 5.86
N VAL A 132 -5.45 15.36 5.23
CA VAL A 132 -5.43 15.81 3.84
C VAL A 132 -4.21 15.20 3.17
N ARG A 133 -4.43 14.54 2.04
CA ARG A 133 -3.33 13.97 1.25
C ARG A 133 -2.60 15.07 0.50
N SER A 134 -1.29 15.08 0.58
CA SER A 134 -0.43 16.09 -0.06
C SER A 134 -0.48 16.09 -1.59
N ASP A 135 -0.83 14.93 -2.18
CA ASP A 135 -1.06 14.74 -3.62
C ASP A 135 -2.52 14.98 -4.04
N GLY A 136 -3.38 15.37 -3.09
CA GLY A 136 -4.81 15.52 -3.30
C GLY A 136 -5.25 16.96 -3.64
N PRO A 137 -6.40 17.11 -4.34
CA PRO A 137 -6.91 18.42 -4.76
C PRO A 137 -7.30 19.32 -3.59
N ALA A 138 -7.78 18.79 -2.47
CA ALA A 138 -8.10 19.59 -1.30
C ALA A 138 -6.85 20.26 -0.70
N TYR A 139 -5.71 19.56 -0.70
CA TYR A 139 -4.43 20.14 -0.27
C TYR A 139 -4.01 21.29 -1.18
N ALA A 140 -4.06 21.07 -2.49
CA ALA A 140 -3.73 22.11 -3.48
C ALA A 140 -4.64 23.34 -3.37
N ALA A 141 -5.90 23.16 -2.94
CA ALA A 141 -6.85 24.23 -2.70
C ALA A 141 -6.73 24.89 -1.32
N GLY A 142 -5.78 24.45 -0.48
CA GLY A 142 -5.53 25.01 0.84
C GLY A 142 -6.54 24.58 1.91
N VAL A 143 -7.09 23.38 1.81
CA VAL A 143 -7.83 22.74 2.91
C VAL A 143 -6.83 22.06 3.84
N TYR A 144 -7.02 22.22 5.14
CA TYR A 144 -6.10 21.72 6.17
C TYR A 144 -6.83 20.84 7.20
N PRO A 145 -6.11 19.97 7.91
CA PRO A 145 -6.64 19.31 9.10
C PRO A 145 -7.25 20.30 10.10
N ASP A 146 -8.22 19.83 10.88
CA ASP A 146 -9.05 20.60 11.80
C ASP A 146 -9.92 21.73 11.19
N ASN A 147 -9.93 21.93 9.87
CA ASN A 147 -11.00 22.71 9.25
C ASN A 147 -12.35 22.01 9.49
N GLU A 148 -13.37 22.74 9.91
CA GLU A 148 -14.73 22.20 10.06
C GLU A 148 -15.44 22.27 8.71
N LEU A 149 -15.78 21.13 8.13
CA LEU A 149 -16.50 21.06 6.85
C LEU A 149 -18.02 21.14 7.12
N LEU A 150 -18.67 22.13 6.56
CA LEU A 150 -20.10 22.36 6.72
C LEU A 150 -20.90 21.87 5.53
N ALA A 151 -20.43 22.21 4.30
CA ALA A 151 -21.19 21.95 3.09
C ALA A 151 -20.27 21.72 1.89
N ILE A 152 -20.82 21.06 0.88
CA ILE A 152 -20.32 21.01 -0.49
C ILE A 152 -21.42 21.52 -1.43
N ASP A 153 -21.11 22.55 -2.23
CA ASP A 153 -22.06 23.23 -3.13
C ASP A 153 -23.36 23.67 -2.43
N GLY A 154 -23.25 24.16 -1.19
CA GLY A 154 -24.37 24.60 -0.38
C GLY A 154 -25.14 23.46 0.33
N TRP A 155 -24.81 22.21 0.08
CA TRP A 155 -25.45 21.07 0.74
C TRP A 155 -24.67 20.61 1.95
N ARG A 156 -25.33 20.51 3.09
CA ARG A 156 -24.72 20.01 4.32
C ARG A 156 -24.12 18.63 4.12
N VAL A 157 -22.90 18.42 4.61
CA VAL A 157 -22.19 17.15 4.55
C VAL A 157 -21.67 16.73 5.93
N ASP A 158 -21.53 15.43 6.05
CA ASP A 158 -20.80 14.71 7.10
C ASP A 158 -19.96 13.61 6.44
N SER A 159 -19.28 12.80 7.23
CA SER A 159 -18.44 11.72 6.72
C SER A 159 -19.19 10.70 5.86
N GLU A 160 -20.47 10.47 6.10
CA GLU A 160 -21.30 9.52 5.34
C GLU A 160 -21.81 10.15 4.04
N ARG A 161 -22.28 11.39 4.11
CA ARG A 161 -22.87 12.11 2.96
C ARG A 161 -21.85 12.64 1.98
N LEU A 162 -20.59 12.83 2.39
CA LEU A 162 -19.55 13.32 1.48
C LEU A 162 -19.39 12.40 0.27
N ASN A 163 -19.29 11.10 0.49
CA ASN A 163 -19.12 10.13 -0.60
C ASN A 163 -20.33 10.16 -1.55
N ALA A 164 -21.55 10.18 -1.03
CA ALA A 164 -22.76 10.28 -1.85
C ALA A 164 -22.76 11.54 -2.71
N ARG A 165 -22.30 12.68 -2.18
CA ARG A 165 -22.18 13.92 -2.97
C ARG A 165 -21.08 13.86 -4.03
N LEU A 166 -20.00 13.15 -3.77
CA LEU A 166 -18.92 12.95 -4.75
C LEU A 166 -19.32 11.97 -5.85
N GLU A 167 -20.18 10.98 -5.57
CA GLU A 167 -20.73 10.06 -6.58
C GLU A 167 -21.54 10.78 -7.68
N GLU A 168 -22.19 11.89 -7.32
CA GLU A 168 -22.94 12.74 -8.25
C GLU A 168 -22.04 13.60 -9.16
N ARG A 169 -20.71 13.53 -8.99
CA ARG A 169 -19.73 14.40 -9.65
C ARG A 169 -18.78 13.64 -10.56
N ALA A 170 -18.26 14.34 -11.54
CA ALA A 170 -17.19 13.82 -12.39
C ALA A 170 -15.83 14.37 -11.95
N PRO A 171 -14.75 13.60 -12.08
CA PRO A 171 -13.39 14.15 -12.01
C PRO A 171 -13.23 15.32 -12.99
N GLY A 172 -12.50 16.36 -12.58
CA GLY A 172 -12.33 17.60 -13.33
C GLY A 172 -13.42 18.65 -13.06
N SER A 173 -14.56 18.30 -12.44
CA SER A 173 -15.57 19.29 -12.04
C SER A 173 -15.11 20.06 -10.79
N VAL A 174 -15.62 21.27 -10.63
CA VAL A 174 -15.34 22.10 -9.46
C VAL A 174 -16.41 21.91 -8.41
N ALA A 175 -16.00 21.57 -7.18
CA ALA A 175 -16.86 21.55 -5.99
C ALA A 175 -16.50 22.73 -5.09
N ARG A 176 -17.49 23.38 -4.50
CA ARG A 176 -17.28 24.48 -3.53
C ARG A 176 -17.45 23.93 -2.12
N LEU A 177 -16.38 23.93 -1.36
CA LEU A 177 -16.41 23.53 0.06
C LEU A 177 -16.68 24.77 0.91
N THR A 178 -17.72 24.73 1.73
CA THR A 178 -17.97 25.73 2.78
C THR A 178 -17.42 25.17 4.08
N LEU A 179 -16.46 25.85 4.68
CA LEU A 179 -15.80 25.38 5.89
C LEU A 179 -15.45 26.52 6.86
N PHE A 180 -15.30 26.20 8.13
CA PHE A 180 -14.63 27.08 9.07
C PHE A 180 -13.14 26.77 9.12
N ARG A 181 -12.34 27.83 8.98
CA ARG A 181 -10.90 27.85 9.22
C ARG A 181 -10.63 28.68 10.47
N GLY A 182 -10.46 28.03 11.62
CA GLY A 182 -10.61 28.71 12.90
C GLY A 182 -12.03 29.26 13.04
N ASP A 183 -12.15 30.57 13.25
CA ASP A 183 -13.45 31.24 13.37
C ASP A 183 -13.94 31.90 12.04
N ALA A 184 -13.16 31.76 10.97
CA ALA A 184 -13.51 32.36 9.67
C ALA A 184 -14.29 31.36 8.80
N LEU A 185 -15.48 31.76 8.37
CA LEU A 185 -16.24 31.02 7.35
C LEU A 185 -15.64 31.33 5.98
N VAL A 186 -15.25 30.30 5.25
CA VAL A 186 -14.64 30.44 3.92
C VAL A 186 -15.27 29.47 2.93
N GLU A 187 -15.30 29.89 1.66
CA GLU A 187 -15.62 29.02 0.55
C GLU A 187 -14.36 28.73 -0.26
N VAL A 188 -14.09 27.43 -0.47
CA VAL A 188 -12.90 26.96 -1.18
C VAL A 188 -13.34 26.19 -2.41
N PRO A 189 -13.09 26.71 -3.64
CA PRO A 189 -13.31 25.96 -4.85
C PRO A 189 -12.22 24.90 -5.02
N VAL A 190 -12.62 23.65 -5.24
CA VAL A 190 -11.71 22.52 -5.42
C VAL A 190 -12.04 21.83 -6.74
N THR A 191 -11.07 21.74 -7.63
CA THR A 191 -11.20 20.90 -8.84
C THR A 191 -10.99 19.44 -8.43
N LEU A 192 -12.05 18.63 -8.54
CA LEU A 192 -12.02 17.23 -8.14
C LEU A 192 -11.07 16.43 -9.03
N ALA A 193 -10.24 15.59 -8.42
CA ALA A 193 -9.40 14.65 -9.15
C ALA A 193 -10.13 13.32 -9.35
N GLU A 194 -9.56 12.44 -10.17
CA GLU A 194 -9.95 11.04 -10.18
C GLU A 194 -9.38 10.34 -8.95
N ALA A 195 -10.23 9.61 -8.22
CA ALA A 195 -9.80 8.86 -7.04
C ALA A 195 -8.79 7.78 -7.43
N PRO A 196 -7.66 7.64 -6.72
CA PRO A 196 -6.76 6.52 -6.92
C PRO A 196 -7.46 5.19 -6.61
N ALA A 197 -6.95 4.10 -7.16
CA ALA A 197 -7.37 2.77 -6.75
C ALA A 197 -6.99 2.56 -5.27
N ASP A 198 -7.93 2.04 -4.47
CA ASP A 198 -7.80 1.87 -3.03
C ASP A 198 -8.03 0.42 -2.56
N ALA A 199 -8.25 -0.48 -3.50
CA ALA A 199 -8.46 -1.89 -3.24
C ALA A 199 -7.65 -2.75 -4.22
N LEU A 200 -7.00 -3.77 -3.68
CA LEU A 200 -6.27 -4.78 -4.41
C LEU A 200 -6.92 -6.15 -4.19
N ALA A 201 -7.20 -6.83 -5.28
CA ALA A 201 -7.55 -8.25 -5.26
C ALA A 201 -6.47 -9.04 -6.01
N LEU A 202 -6.09 -10.19 -5.45
CA LEU A 202 -5.26 -11.17 -6.15
C LEU A 202 -6.19 -12.14 -6.85
N VAL A 203 -6.11 -12.21 -8.17
CA VAL A 203 -6.97 -13.06 -8.97
C VAL A 203 -6.14 -14.04 -9.80
N PRO A 204 -6.66 -15.24 -10.09
CA PRO A 204 -5.99 -16.16 -10.99
C PRO A 204 -5.81 -15.53 -12.37
N MET A 205 -4.62 -15.67 -12.94
CA MET A 205 -4.38 -15.34 -14.36
C MET A 205 -5.25 -16.20 -15.25
N ALA A 206 -5.75 -15.65 -16.36
CA ALA A 206 -6.63 -16.38 -17.28
C ALA A 206 -5.95 -17.60 -17.92
N ASP A 207 -4.68 -17.44 -18.30
CA ASP A 207 -3.90 -18.45 -19.04
C ASP A 207 -2.77 -19.04 -18.18
N ARG A 208 -3.04 -19.31 -16.89
CA ARG A 208 -2.01 -19.91 -16.04
C ARG A 208 -1.70 -21.35 -16.42
N SER A 209 -0.42 -21.67 -16.44
CA SER A 209 0.08 -23.01 -16.72
C SER A 209 -0.19 -23.98 -15.57
N GLU A 210 -0.11 -25.30 -15.87
CA GLU A 210 -0.20 -26.33 -14.83
C GLU A 210 0.91 -26.18 -13.77
N ALA A 211 2.11 -25.76 -14.18
CA ALA A 211 3.21 -25.48 -13.26
C ALA A 211 2.88 -24.34 -12.29
N GLN A 212 2.23 -23.26 -12.76
CA GLN A 212 1.79 -22.18 -11.90
C GLN A 212 0.66 -22.59 -10.94
N VAL A 213 -0.25 -23.45 -11.40
CA VAL A 213 -1.29 -24.04 -10.53
C VAL A 213 -0.67 -24.89 -9.44
N GLN A 214 0.33 -25.71 -9.77
CA GLN A 214 1.04 -26.51 -8.80
C GLN A 214 1.85 -25.63 -7.84
N ALA A 215 2.58 -24.66 -8.33
CA ALA A 215 3.33 -23.70 -7.51
C ALA A 215 2.41 -22.93 -6.51
N PHE A 216 1.20 -22.59 -6.93
CA PHE A 216 0.20 -21.98 -6.04
C PHE A 216 -0.23 -22.92 -4.90
N LYS A 217 -0.49 -24.20 -5.23
CA LYS A 217 -0.83 -25.21 -4.22
C LYS A 217 0.32 -25.44 -3.24
N ASP A 218 1.53 -25.58 -3.75
CA ASP A 218 2.73 -25.80 -2.93
C ASP A 218 3.01 -24.60 -2.00
N TRP A 219 2.77 -23.37 -2.52
CA TRP A 219 2.91 -22.16 -1.74
C TRP A 219 1.95 -22.08 -0.55
N LEU A 220 0.71 -22.52 -0.76
CA LEU A 220 -0.34 -22.50 0.28
C LEU A 220 -0.45 -23.82 1.07
N GLY A 221 0.38 -24.84 0.77
CA GLY A 221 0.30 -26.14 1.39
C GLY A 221 -1.01 -26.89 1.08
N LEU A 222 -1.58 -26.66 -0.11
CA LEU A 222 -2.80 -27.30 -0.55
C LEU A 222 -2.48 -28.62 -1.27
N SER A 223 -3.17 -29.67 -0.89
CA SER A 223 -3.10 -30.99 -1.55
C SER A 223 -3.94 -31.08 -2.81
#